data_460deb9702a8a7c9c6194c83034ed9a8
#
_entry.id   460deb9702a8a7c9c6194c83034ed9a8
#
_cell.length_a   1.000
_cell.length_b   1.000
_cell.length_c   1.000
_cell.angle_alpha   90.00
_cell.angle_beta   90.00
_cell.angle_gamma   90.00
#
_symmetry.space_group_name_H-M   'P 1'
#
loop_
_entity.id
_entity.type
_entity.pdbx_description
1 polymer ?
#
loop_
_entity_poly.entity_id
_entity_poly.type
_entity_poly.pdbx_seq_one_letter_code
_entity_poly.pdbx_strand_id
1 'polypeptide(L)'
;YDGVEIPLFDGDAEHYKKIKKELDNLGLGCTAVTVVNAETNPISPDASIRKAGLERIKWALDMTSVMGGDLLAGPYHSALGVFSGQPPTADERKRAVEVLTQAADHAQKVKVKIAIEYLNRFECYFLTNAMDAKNLVREINHPYFGTMYDTFHANIEEKNISHAIASMEDTYVHVHISENDRGTPGSGHVHWDETFKALRKAKYDGWLTIEAFGRALPDLAAATKIWRDMFPSPEDVYGNGFKFIKEKWEAFK
;
A
#
# COMPACT_ATOMS: atom_id res chain seq x y z
N TYR A 1 -11.67 11.26 -11.65
CA TYR A 1 -10.47 10.62 -11.12
C TYR A 1 -9.24 11.12 -11.87
N ASP A 2 -8.13 11.26 -11.13
CA ASP A 2 -6.86 11.68 -11.70
C ASP A 2 -5.99 10.47 -12.07
N GLY A 3 -6.31 9.29 -11.52
CA GLY A 3 -5.57 8.06 -11.79
C GLY A 3 -6.21 6.81 -11.21
N VAL A 4 -5.49 5.71 -11.36
CA VAL A 4 -5.88 4.37 -10.88
C VAL A 4 -4.66 3.65 -10.32
N GLU A 5 -4.86 2.83 -9.29
CA GLU A 5 -3.83 1.92 -8.78
C GLU A 5 -4.01 0.53 -9.36
N ILE A 6 -2.97 0.00 -9.97
CA ILE A 6 -3.00 -1.27 -10.71
C ILE A 6 -2.38 -2.38 -9.85
N PRO A 7 -3.12 -3.45 -9.51
CA PRO A 7 -2.56 -4.59 -8.81
C PRO A 7 -1.65 -5.41 -9.74
N LEU A 8 -0.42 -5.68 -9.27
CA LEU A 8 0.59 -6.45 -9.98
C LEU A 8 0.73 -7.84 -9.36
N PHE A 9 0.04 -8.83 -9.94
CA PHE A 9 0.12 -10.21 -9.48
C PHE A 9 0.93 -11.10 -10.43
N ASP A 10 0.75 -10.92 -11.74
CA ASP A 10 1.44 -11.65 -12.82
C ASP A 10 1.46 -10.80 -14.09
N GLY A 11 1.91 -11.36 -15.20
CA GLY A 11 1.97 -10.68 -16.49
C GLY A 11 3.38 -10.29 -16.91
N ASP A 12 3.49 -9.84 -18.14
CA ASP A 12 4.74 -9.39 -18.77
C ASP A 12 4.68 -7.92 -19.22
N ALA A 13 5.78 -7.41 -19.71
CA ALA A 13 5.88 -6.03 -20.16
C ALA A 13 4.89 -5.71 -21.30
N GLU A 14 4.54 -6.66 -22.16
CA GLU A 14 3.59 -6.44 -23.26
C GLU A 14 2.16 -6.30 -22.73
N HIS A 15 1.80 -7.03 -21.68
CA HIS A 15 0.53 -6.85 -20.98
C HIS A 15 0.43 -5.44 -20.40
N TYR A 16 1.44 -4.99 -19.66
CA TYR A 16 1.43 -3.67 -19.00
C TYR A 16 1.58 -2.49 -19.97
N LYS A 17 2.21 -2.66 -21.11
CA LYS A 17 2.17 -1.66 -22.20
C LYS A 17 0.77 -1.45 -22.77
N LYS A 18 -0.07 -2.51 -22.84
CA LYS A 18 -1.48 -2.38 -23.26
C LYS A 18 -2.27 -1.57 -22.23
N ILE A 19 -2.07 -1.85 -20.94
CA ILE A 19 -2.69 -1.08 -19.85
C ILE A 19 -2.27 0.39 -19.96
N LYS A 20 -0.97 0.66 -20.12
CA LYS A 20 -0.47 2.04 -20.32
C LYS A 20 -1.20 2.76 -21.44
N LYS A 21 -1.36 2.10 -22.58
CA LYS A 21 -2.05 2.70 -23.73
C LYS A 21 -3.48 3.10 -23.39
N GLU A 22 -4.21 2.28 -22.65
CA GLU A 22 -5.58 2.62 -22.21
C GLU A 22 -5.58 3.77 -21.19
N LEU A 23 -4.63 3.79 -20.25
CA LEU A 23 -4.48 4.90 -19.32
C LEU A 23 -4.17 6.23 -20.04
N ASP A 24 -3.26 6.20 -21.02
CA ASP A 24 -2.92 7.36 -21.84
C ASP A 24 -4.15 7.86 -22.63
N ASN A 25 -4.95 6.95 -23.21
CA ASN A 25 -6.19 7.27 -23.94
C ASN A 25 -7.24 7.93 -23.03
N LEU A 26 -7.29 7.55 -21.76
CA LEU A 26 -8.22 8.07 -20.76
C LEU A 26 -7.69 9.31 -20.04
N GLY A 27 -6.42 9.67 -20.23
CA GLY A 27 -5.75 10.76 -19.52
C GLY A 27 -5.59 10.49 -18.03
N LEU A 28 -5.45 9.22 -17.63
CA LEU A 28 -5.28 8.80 -16.24
C LEU A 28 -3.81 8.53 -15.90
N GLY A 29 -3.37 9.06 -14.75
CA GLY A 29 -2.14 8.62 -14.11
C GLY A 29 -2.29 7.24 -13.47
N CYS A 30 -1.17 6.62 -13.04
CA CYS A 30 -1.25 5.38 -12.29
C CYS A 30 -0.19 5.25 -11.21
N THR A 31 -0.55 4.53 -10.17
CA THR A 31 0.32 3.87 -9.22
C THR A 31 0.15 2.35 -9.34
N ALA A 32 0.91 1.58 -8.62
CA ALA A 32 0.76 0.13 -8.61
C ALA A 32 0.85 -0.41 -7.19
N VAL A 33 0.28 -1.61 -6.97
CA VAL A 33 0.34 -2.31 -5.69
C VAL A 33 0.75 -3.77 -5.91
N THR A 34 1.55 -4.33 -5.00
CA THR A 34 1.93 -5.75 -5.03
C THR A 34 2.08 -6.32 -3.62
N VAL A 35 2.08 -7.65 -3.54
CA VAL A 35 2.28 -8.42 -2.31
C VAL A 35 3.36 -9.47 -2.52
N VAL A 36 3.88 -10.00 -1.41
CA VAL A 36 4.76 -11.16 -1.38
C VAL A 36 4.13 -12.29 -0.54
N ASN A 37 4.49 -13.52 -0.85
CA ASN A 37 3.99 -14.73 -0.21
C ASN A 37 5.11 -15.50 0.51
N ALA A 38 4.83 -16.71 0.98
CA ALA A 38 5.80 -17.53 1.72
C ALA A 38 7.08 -17.82 0.91
N GLU A 39 6.94 -18.01 -0.42
CA GLU A 39 8.04 -18.35 -1.33
C GLU A 39 8.87 -17.11 -1.76
N THR A 40 8.36 -15.91 -1.47
CA THR A 40 8.98 -14.63 -1.83
C THR A 40 9.15 -13.70 -0.62
N ASN A 41 9.33 -14.27 0.57
CA ASN A 41 9.36 -13.54 1.85
C ASN A 41 10.72 -12.87 2.12
N PRO A 42 10.80 -11.51 2.15
CA PRO A 42 12.05 -10.78 2.40
C PRO A 42 12.69 -11.04 3.76
N ILE A 43 11.92 -11.46 4.76
CA ILE A 43 12.42 -11.72 6.11
C ILE A 43 12.76 -13.20 6.37
N SER A 44 12.55 -14.08 5.38
CA SER A 44 12.81 -15.52 5.51
C SER A 44 14.24 -15.81 5.99
N PRO A 45 14.46 -16.81 6.87
CA PRO A 45 15.82 -17.27 7.18
C PRO A 45 16.51 -17.91 5.96
N ASP A 46 15.73 -18.43 4.99
CA ASP A 46 16.25 -19.01 3.75
C ASP A 46 16.65 -17.90 2.76
N ALA A 47 17.93 -17.88 2.38
CA ALA A 47 18.48 -16.91 1.45
C ALA A 47 17.88 -17.01 0.02
N SER A 48 17.47 -18.21 -0.41
CA SER A 48 16.86 -18.41 -1.72
C SER A 48 15.47 -17.78 -1.79
N ILE A 49 14.67 -17.87 -0.71
CA ILE A 49 13.36 -17.24 -0.59
C ILE A 49 13.51 -15.71 -0.54
N ARG A 50 14.50 -15.18 0.21
CA ARG A 50 14.76 -13.73 0.22
C ARG A 50 15.15 -13.21 -1.17
N LYS A 51 15.99 -13.98 -1.90
CA LYS A 51 16.35 -13.64 -3.29
C LYS A 51 15.13 -13.63 -4.19
N ALA A 52 14.26 -14.62 -4.10
CA ALA A 52 13.00 -14.66 -4.85
C ALA A 52 12.11 -13.47 -4.51
N GLY A 53 12.04 -13.06 -3.24
CA GLY A 53 11.33 -11.86 -2.79
C GLY A 53 11.89 -10.58 -3.42
N LEU A 54 13.21 -10.42 -3.45
CA LEU A 54 13.85 -9.29 -4.11
C LEU A 54 13.52 -9.23 -5.61
N GLU A 55 13.61 -10.36 -6.31
CA GLU A 55 13.30 -10.42 -7.75
C GLU A 55 11.80 -10.14 -8.01
N ARG A 56 10.91 -10.59 -7.14
CA ARG A 56 9.48 -10.25 -7.19
C ARG A 56 9.25 -8.74 -7.09
N ILE A 57 9.89 -8.08 -6.13
CA ILE A 57 9.76 -6.63 -5.93
C ILE A 57 10.35 -5.87 -7.12
N LYS A 58 11.51 -6.29 -7.64
CA LYS A 58 12.12 -5.67 -8.83
C LYS A 58 11.22 -5.80 -10.06
N TRP A 59 10.64 -6.98 -10.29
CA TRP A 59 9.69 -7.17 -11.37
C TRP A 59 8.50 -6.22 -11.24
N ALA A 60 7.93 -6.06 -10.06
CA ALA A 60 6.81 -5.14 -9.84
C ALA A 60 7.22 -3.68 -10.10
N LEU A 61 8.41 -3.26 -9.68
CA LEU A 61 8.97 -1.94 -9.99
C LEU A 61 9.15 -1.73 -11.50
N ASP A 62 9.67 -2.73 -12.21
CA ASP A 62 9.83 -2.68 -13.68
C ASP A 62 8.47 -2.56 -14.38
N MET A 63 7.47 -3.34 -13.97
CA MET A 63 6.12 -3.29 -14.55
C MET A 63 5.41 -1.96 -14.25
N THR A 64 5.59 -1.41 -13.05
CA THR A 64 5.12 -0.06 -12.71
C THR A 64 5.72 0.99 -13.65
N SER A 65 7.04 0.95 -13.86
CA SER A 65 7.72 1.85 -14.79
C SER A 65 7.24 1.67 -16.24
N VAL A 66 7.01 0.44 -16.70
CA VAL A 66 6.48 0.13 -18.05
C VAL A 66 5.10 0.76 -18.25
N MET A 67 4.25 0.77 -17.22
CA MET A 67 2.93 1.43 -17.26
C MET A 67 3.03 2.97 -17.21
N GLY A 68 4.18 3.52 -16.89
CA GLY A 68 4.36 4.97 -16.69
C GLY A 68 3.99 5.42 -15.28
N GLY A 69 3.80 4.49 -14.33
CA GLY A 69 3.63 4.79 -12.92
C GLY A 69 4.95 5.15 -12.25
N ASP A 70 4.88 5.95 -11.21
CA ASP A 70 6.03 6.46 -10.46
C ASP A 70 6.08 5.97 -9.00
N LEU A 71 5.10 5.15 -8.59
CA LEU A 71 4.98 4.64 -7.23
C LEU A 71 4.47 3.19 -7.21
N LEU A 72 5.16 2.35 -6.41
CA LEU A 72 4.76 0.98 -6.08
C LEU A 72 4.43 0.91 -4.59
N ALA A 73 3.15 0.67 -4.29
CA ALA A 73 2.61 0.49 -2.94
C ALA A 73 2.52 -0.98 -2.53
N GLY A 74 2.33 -1.24 -1.25
CA GLY A 74 1.92 -2.53 -0.73
C GLY A 74 2.78 -3.12 0.38
N PRO A 75 2.33 -4.25 0.97
CA PRO A 75 2.94 -4.84 2.17
C PRO A 75 4.03 -5.87 1.86
N TYR A 76 4.89 -5.62 0.89
CA TYR A 76 5.95 -6.55 0.48
C TYR A 76 7.20 -6.53 1.37
N HIS A 77 7.05 -6.10 2.63
CA HIS A 77 8.10 -6.19 3.67
C HIS A 77 8.24 -7.60 4.26
N SER A 78 7.17 -8.37 4.28
CA SER A 78 7.11 -9.75 4.76
C SER A 78 5.94 -10.49 4.08
N ALA A 79 5.95 -11.82 4.13
CA ALA A 79 4.90 -12.63 3.53
C ALA A 79 3.54 -12.40 4.20
N LEU A 80 2.53 -12.06 3.41
CA LEU A 80 1.16 -11.86 3.86
C LEU A 80 0.58 -13.16 4.44
N GLY A 81 -0.02 -13.09 5.64
CA GLY A 81 -0.66 -14.22 6.30
C GLY A 81 0.29 -15.29 6.85
N VAL A 82 1.61 -15.04 6.86
CA VAL A 82 2.62 -15.93 7.44
C VAL A 82 3.08 -15.39 8.78
N PHE A 83 2.92 -16.18 9.84
CA PHE A 83 3.20 -15.78 11.22
C PHE A 83 4.23 -16.71 11.87
N SER A 84 5.21 -16.14 12.56
CA SER A 84 6.19 -16.91 13.35
C SER A 84 5.65 -17.43 14.67
N GLY A 85 4.53 -16.88 15.16
CA GLY A 85 4.00 -17.12 16.49
C GLY A 85 4.77 -16.38 17.60
N GLN A 86 5.73 -15.53 17.23
CA GLN A 86 6.53 -14.70 18.12
C GLN A 86 6.59 -13.26 17.60
N PRO A 87 6.92 -12.27 18.44
CA PRO A 87 7.21 -10.92 17.97
C PRO A 87 8.36 -10.88 16.95
N PRO A 88 8.42 -9.86 16.09
CA PRO A 88 9.52 -9.68 15.13
C PRO A 88 10.88 -9.71 15.81
N THR A 89 11.84 -10.41 15.22
CA THR A 89 13.21 -10.52 15.72
C THR A 89 14.14 -9.49 15.08
N ALA A 90 15.25 -9.18 15.74
CA ALA A 90 16.30 -8.33 15.16
C ALA A 90 16.89 -8.91 13.86
N ASP A 91 16.97 -10.23 13.73
CA ASP A 91 17.46 -10.89 12.53
C ASP A 91 16.47 -10.74 11.35
N GLU A 92 15.17 -10.83 11.61
CA GLU A 92 14.14 -10.54 10.58
C GLU A 92 14.22 -9.08 10.14
N ARG A 93 14.38 -8.16 11.08
CA ARG A 93 14.57 -6.74 10.79
C ARG A 93 15.80 -6.50 9.90
N LYS A 94 16.93 -7.11 10.25
CA LYS A 94 18.17 -7.02 9.46
C LYS A 94 17.96 -7.55 8.04
N ARG A 95 17.32 -8.72 7.89
CA ARG A 95 17.02 -9.30 6.56
C ARG A 95 16.11 -8.39 5.73
N ALA A 96 15.06 -7.82 6.34
CA ALA A 96 14.19 -6.86 5.67
C ALA A 96 14.99 -5.65 5.15
N VAL A 97 15.83 -5.04 5.98
CA VAL A 97 16.66 -3.89 5.60
C VAL A 97 17.58 -4.26 4.44
N GLU A 98 18.27 -5.41 4.49
CA GLU A 98 19.15 -5.89 3.42
C GLU A 98 18.43 -6.06 2.07
N VAL A 99 17.24 -6.68 2.07
CA VAL A 99 16.47 -6.93 0.84
C VAL A 99 15.86 -5.64 0.32
N LEU A 100 15.23 -4.86 1.18
CA LEU A 100 14.51 -3.66 0.79
C LEU A 100 15.43 -2.51 0.37
N THR A 101 16.67 -2.45 0.88
CA THR A 101 17.69 -1.52 0.38
C THR A 101 18.04 -1.84 -1.08
N GLN A 102 18.24 -3.12 -1.42
CA GLN A 102 18.50 -3.52 -2.80
C GLN A 102 17.29 -3.25 -3.73
N ALA A 103 16.07 -3.40 -3.20
CA ALA A 103 14.87 -3.01 -3.93
C ALA A 103 14.81 -1.49 -4.17
N ALA A 104 15.18 -0.67 -3.18
CA ALA A 104 15.24 0.77 -3.28
C ALA A 104 16.31 1.25 -4.29
N ASP A 105 17.47 0.60 -4.34
CA ASP A 105 18.50 0.82 -5.37
C ASP A 105 17.96 0.55 -6.79
N HIS A 106 17.13 -0.47 -6.96
CA HIS A 106 16.46 -0.78 -8.22
C HIS A 106 15.36 0.25 -8.53
N ALA A 107 14.55 0.61 -7.54
CA ALA A 107 13.50 1.62 -7.63
C ALA A 107 14.05 2.96 -8.16
N GLN A 108 15.21 3.38 -7.69
CA GLN A 108 15.90 4.57 -8.19
C GLN A 108 16.28 4.46 -9.68
N LYS A 109 16.74 3.28 -10.12
CA LYS A 109 17.13 3.07 -11.54
C LYS A 109 15.93 3.20 -12.48
N VAL A 110 14.78 2.66 -12.07
CA VAL A 110 13.54 2.69 -12.87
C VAL A 110 12.66 3.91 -12.57
N LYS A 111 13.06 4.77 -11.62
CA LYS A 111 12.37 6.00 -11.19
C LYS A 111 10.97 5.75 -10.63
N VAL A 112 10.78 4.65 -9.93
CA VAL A 112 9.54 4.28 -9.24
C VAL A 112 9.79 4.32 -7.74
N LYS A 113 9.04 5.12 -6.99
CA LYS A 113 9.17 5.22 -5.55
C LYS A 113 8.47 4.04 -4.85
N ILE A 114 9.09 3.49 -3.83
CA ILE A 114 8.50 2.48 -2.95
C ILE A 114 7.67 3.18 -1.87
N ALA A 115 6.43 2.72 -1.69
CA ALA A 115 5.55 3.07 -0.57
C ALA A 115 5.22 1.81 0.22
N ILE A 116 6.07 1.46 1.20
CA ILE A 116 5.88 0.23 1.98
C ILE A 116 4.70 0.37 2.94
N GLU A 117 3.81 -0.61 2.95
CA GLU A 117 2.60 -0.62 3.75
C GLU A 117 2.78 -1.41 5.04
N TYR A 118 2.41 -0.83 6.20
CA TYR A 118 2.16 -1.63 7.39
C TYR A 118 0.73 -2.15 7.39
N LEU A 119 0.53 -3.36 7.90
CA LEU A 119 -0.80 -4.00 7.96
C LEU A 119 -1.26 -4.15 9.41
N ASN A 120 -2.53 -4.47 9.59
CA ASN A 120 -3.03 -4.90 10.89
C ASN A 120 -2.45 -6.26 11.32
N ARG A 121 -2.45 -6.51 12.62
CA ARG A 121 -1.89 -7.73 13.27
C ARG A 121 -2.52 -9.05 12.84
N PHE A 122 -3.66 -9.02 12.17
CA PHE A 122 -4.34 -10.23 11.70
C PHE A 122 -3.88 -10.64 10.30
N GLU A 123 -3.20 -9.75 9.59
CA GLU A 123 -2.67 -9.96 8.25
C GLU A 123 -1.15 -10.10 8.21
N CYS A 124 -0.43 -9.46 9.13
CA CYS A 124 1.01 -9.66 9.32
C CYS A 124 1.42 -9.48 10.79
N TYR A 125 2.67 -9.84 11.11
CA TYR A 125 3.22 -9.60 12.45
C TYR A 125 4.48 -8.71 12.44
N PHE A 126 5.08 -8.52 11.28
CA PHE A 126 6.40 -7.89 11.17
C PHE A 126 6.33 -6.36 11.23
N LEU A 127 5.39 -5.75 10.52
CA LEU A 127 5.25 -4.30 10.42
C LEU A 127 3.76 -3.94 10.59
N THR A 128 3.38 -3.52 11.80
CA THR A 128 1.96 -3.42 12.17
C THR A 128 1.50 -2.02 12.60
N ASN A 129 2.37 -1.02 12.60
CA ASN A 129 1.99 0.35 12.97
C ASN A 129 2.86 1.39 12.26
N ALA A 130 2.39 2.64 12.29
CA ALA A 130 3.02 3.79 11.67
C ALA A 130 4.46 4.02 12.13
N MET A 131 4.75 3.85 13.42
CA MET A 131 6.08 4.09 13.97
C MET A 131 7.09 3.05 13.51
N ASP A 132 6.69 1.77 13.45
CA ASP A 132 7.56 0.70 12.96
C ASP A 132 7.86 0.86 11.46
N ALA A 133 6.87 1.30 10.67
CA ALA A 133 7.05 1.62 9.26
C ALA A 133 8.04 2.78 9.07
N LYS A 134 7.85 3.87 9.79
CA LYS A 134 8.78 5.01 9.80
C LYS A 134 10.20 4.58 10.18
N ASN A 135 10.36 3.77 11.23
CA ASN A 135 11.67 3.30 11.67
C ASN A 135 12.35 2.46 10.59
N LEU A 136 11.59 1.62 9.86
CA LEU A 136 12.14 0.86 8.73
C LEU A 136 12.63 1.78 7.61
N VAL A 137 11.85 2.80 7.26
CA VAL A 137 12.25 3.79 6.25
C VAL A 137 13.53 4.50 6.65
N ARG A 138 13.66 4.88 7.91
CA ARG A 138 14.87 5.55 8.44
C ARG A 138 16.10 4.66 8.48
N GLU A 139 15.94 3.38 8.77
CA GLU A 139 17.04 2.40 8.74
C GLU A 139 17.54 2.17 7.31
N ILE A 140 16.63 2.06 6.33
CA ILE A 140 16.96 1.92 4.91
C ILE A 140 17.57 3.21 4.37
N ASN A 141 17.06 4.37 4.80
CA ASN A 141 17.58 5.72 4.50
C ASN A 141 17.87 5.92 3.00
N HIS A 142 16.89 5.63 2.14
CA HIS A 142 17.03 5.73 0.69
C HIS A 142 15.97 6.68 0.09
N PRO A 143 16.32 7.60 -0.85
CA PRO A 143 15.40 8.61 -1.37
C PRO A 143 14.20 8.04 -2.15
N TYR A 144 14.32 6.80 -2.66
CA TYR A 144 13.24 6.08 -3.35
C TYR A 144 12.50 5.10 -2.45
N PHE A 145 12.68 5.18 -1.13
CA PHE A 145 11.98 4.33 -0.17
C PHE A 145 11.22 5.17 0.84
N GLY A 146 9.91 5.02 0.87
CA GLY A 146 9.00 5.62 1.83
C GLY A 146 8.01 4.61 2.36
N THR A 147 7.10 5.07 3.20
CA THR A 147 5.97 4.29 3.68
C THR A 147 4.66 4.86 3.16
N MET A 148 3.56 4.17 3.40
CA MET A 148 2.21 4.67 3.16
C MET A 148 1.36 4.59 4.42
N TYR A 149 0.24 5.30 4.38
CA TYR A 149 -0.78 5.27 5.41
C TYR A 149 -2.08 4.70 4.81
N ASP A 150 -2.59 3.63 5.40
CA ASP A 150 -3.89 3.06 5.07
C ASP A 150 -4.86 3.26 6.24
N THR A 151 -6.02 3.83 5.95
CA THR A 151 -7.03 4.17 6.97
C THR A 151 -7.67 2.95 7.60
N PHE A 152 -7.79 1.82 6.89
CA PHE A 152 -8.31 0.56 7.43
C PHE A 152 -7.34 -0.04 8.46
N HIS A 153 -6.05 -0.17 8.10
CA HIS A 153 -5.06 -0.72 9.01
C HIS A 153 -4.84 0.19 10.22
N ALA A 154 -4.78 1.49 10.01
CA ALA A 154 -4.66 2.46 11.08
C ALA A 154 -5.87 2.45 12.02
N ASN A 155 -7.09 2.29 11.51
CA ASN A 155 -8.30 2.21 12.34
C ASN A 155 -8.29 1.01 13.31
N ILE A 156 -7.55 -0.05 12.98
CA ILE A 156 -7.39 -1.24 13.84
C ILE A 156 -6.23 -1.06 14.83
N GLU A 157 -5.10 -0.52 14.38
CA GLU A 157 -3.83 -0.58 15.13
C GLU A 157 -3.48 0.70 15.88
N GLU A 158 -3.88 1.86 15.36
CA GLU A 158 -3.47 3.13 15.93
C GLU A 158 -4.41 3.62 17.04
N LYS A 159 -3.84 4.00 18.17
CA LYS A 159 -4.60 4.55 19.29
C LYS A 159 -4.92 6.04 19.13
N ASN A 160 -4.20 6.72 18.26
CA ASN A 160 -4.36 8.15 17.97
C ASN A 160 -3.97 8.42 16.51
N ILE A 161 -4.96 8.64 15.70
CA ILE A 161 -4.84 8.84 14.25
C ILE A 161 -3.99 10.06 13.91
N SER A 162 -4.27 11.19 14.54
CA SER A 162 -3.51 12.42 14.30
C SER A 162 -2.03 12.26 14.66
N HIS A 163 -1.72 11.53 15.73
CA HIS A 163 -0.33 11.25 16.10
C HIS A 163 0.35 10.32 15.11
N ALA A 164 -0.32 9.26 14.68
CA ALA A 164 0.21 8.31 13.69
C ALA A 164 0.58 9.03 12.39
N ILE A 165 -0.33 9.82 11.81
CA ILE A 165 -0.07 10.60 10.59
C ILE A 165 1.08 11.59 10.80
N ALA A 166 1.03 12.41 11.88
CA ALA A 166 2.08 13.39 12.16
C ALA A 166 3.45 12.72 12.39
N SER A 167 3.47 11.53 12.99
CA SER A 167 4.73 10.81 13.23
C SER A 167 5.44 10.40 11.95
N MET A 168 4.70 10.19 10.85
CA MET A 168 5.22 9.72 9.56
C MET A 168 5.38 10.84 8.52
N GLU A 169 5.09 12.13 8.83
CA GLU A 169 4.97 13.20 7.81
C GLU A 169 6.20 13.37 6.89
N ASP A 170 7.38 12.94 7.36
CA ASP A 170 8.63 12.96 6.61
C ASP A 170 8.93 11.66 5.83
N THR A 171 8.08 10.64 5.93
CA THR A 171 8.35 9.31 5.38
C THR A 171 7.23 8.73 4.54
N TYR A 172 5.95 9.08 4.78
CA TYR A 172 4.88 8.55 3.95
C TYR A 172 4.73 9.31 2.63
N VAL A 173 4.51 8.55 1.57
CA VAL A 173 4.46 9.05 0.19
C VAL A 173 3.19 8.64 -0.55
N HIS A 174 2.32 7.88 0.11
CA HIS A 174 1.07 7.37 -0.43
C HIS A 174 0.01 7.20 0.66
N VAL A 175 -1.27 7.29 0.30
CA VAL A 175 -2.39 7.11 1.23
C VAL A 175 -3.49 6.28 0.57
N HIS A 176 -3.89 5.19 1.25
CA HIS A 176 -5.12 4.47 0.95
C HIS A 176 -6.27 4.99 1.82
N ILE A 177 -7.37 5.29 1.16
CA ILE A 177 -8.66 5.64 1.74
C ILE A 177 -9.54 4.39 1.70
N SER A 178 -9.55 3.68 2.80
CA SER A 178 -10.23 2.39 2.94
C SER A 178 -11.13 2.39 4.18
N GLU A 179 -12.38 1.96 4.02
CA GLU A 179 -13.34 1.93 5.14
C GLU A 179 -13.02 0.79 6.12
N ASN A 180 -13.54 0.86 7.34
CA ASN A 180 -13.30 -0.15 8.38
C ASN A 180 -13.76 -1.58 8.00
N ASP A 181 -14.57 -1.71 6.96
CA ASP A 181 -15.04 -2.99 6.42
C ASP A 181 -14.61 -3.22 4.97
N ARG A 182 -13.69 -2.39 4.43
CA ARG A 182 -13.25 -2.40 3.02
C ARG A 182 -14.35 -2.04 2.02
N GLY A 183 -15.43 -1.41 2.50
CA GLY A 183 -16.56 -0.93 1.68
C GLY A 183 -16.37 0.49 1.14
N THR A 184 -17.50 1.15 0.85
CA THR A 184 -17.50 2.54 0.34
C THR A 184 -16.98 3.50 1.39
N PRO A 185 -15.92 4.30 1.12
CA PRO A 185 -15.42 5.30 2.06
C PRO A 185 -16.52 6.26 2.55
N GLY A 186 -16.60 6.44 3.86
CA GLY A 186 -17.62 7.27 4.50
C GLY A 186 -18.90 6.52 4.91
N SER A 187 -19.04 5.24 4.57
CA SER A 187 -20.21 4.44 4.94
C SER A 187 -20.10 3.76 6.32
N GLY A 188 -18.92 3.73 6.90
CA GLY A 188 -18.62 3.06 8.17
C GLY A 188 -18.24 4.02 9.29
N HIS A 189 -17.16 3.71 10.01
CA HIS A 189 -16.80 4.44 11.24
C HIS A 189 -15.31 4.80 11.36
N VAL A 190 -14.56 4.82 10.27
CA VAL A 190 -13.20 5.38 10.26
C VAL A 190 -13.24 6.84 10.73
N HIS A 191 -12.23 7.27 11.48
CA HIS A 191 -12.11 8.64 12.01
C HIS A 191 -11.76 9.65 10.91
N TRP A 192 -12.67 9.84 9.95
CA TRP A 192 -12.43 10.59 8.72
C TRP A 192 -12.04 12.04 8.93
N ASP A 193 -12.77 12.77 9.79
CA ASP A 193 -12.48 14.19 10.05
C ASP A 193 -11.08 14.37 10.65
N GLU A 194 -10.70 13.50 11.59
CA GLU A 194 -9.39 13.50 12.20
C GLU A 194 -8.31 13.18 11.16
N THR A 195 -8.55 12.15 10.33
CA THR A 195 -7.63 11.73 9.26
C THR A 195 -7.37 12.85 8.26
N PHE A 196 -8.42 13.39 7.63
CA PHE A 196 -8.26 14.44 6.63
C PHE A 196 -7.66 15.73 7.21
N LYS A 197 -8.05 16.11 8.43
CA LYS A 197 -7.44 17.24 9.13
C LYS A 197 -5.95 17.03 9.37
N ALA A 198 -5.54 15.84 9.78
CA ALA A 198 -4.13 15.51 10.00
C ALA A 198 -3.33 15.51 8.70
N LEU A 199 -3.84 14.92 7.61
CA LEU A 199 -3.21 14.91 6.29
C LEU A 199 -3.03 16.35 5.76
N ARG A 200 -4.05 17.20 5.88
CA ARG A 200 -3.97 18.61 5.48
C ARG A 200 -2.95 19.39 6.30
N LYS A 201 -2.92 19.17 7.62
CA LYS A 201 -1.93 19.78 8.51
C LYS A 201 -0.50 19.37 8.15
N ALA A 202 -0.29 18.11 7.76
CA ALA A 202 0.98 17.60 7.29
C ALA A 202 1.32 18.04 5.85
N LYS A 203 0.46 18.83 5.20
CA LYS A 203 0.61 19.31 3.81
C LYS A 203 0.79 18.18 2.80
N TYR A 204 0.12 17.04 3.04
CA TYR A 204 0.14 15.95 2.09
C TYR A 204 -0.44 16.39 0.74
N ASP A 205 0.26 16.08 -0.34
CA ASP A 205 -0.11 16.44 -1.72
C ASP A 205 0.11 15.25 -2.69
N GLY A 206 -0.06 14.03 -2.18
CA GLY A 206 0.03 12.80 -2.95
C GLY A 206 -1.34 12.22 -3.30
N TRP A 207 -1.34 10.97 -3.75
CA TRP A 207 -2.54 10.23 -4.09
C TRP A 207 -3.39 9.90 -2.86
N LEU A 208 -4.70 10.07 -3.00
CA LEU A 208 -5.72 9.55 -2.09
C LEU A 208 -6.45 8.42 -2.82
N THR A 209 -5.93 7.23 -2.69
CA THR A 209 -6.40 6.05 -3.45
C THR A 209 -7.52 5.34 -2.68
N ILE A 210 -8.69 5.18 -3.29
CA ILE A 210 -9.75 4.34 -2.72
C ILE A 210 -9.30 2.88 -2.80
N GLU A 211 -9.23 2.20 -1.66
CA GLU A 211 -9.05 0.77 -1.59
C GLU A 211 -10.30 0.12 -0.99
N ALA A 212 -10.99 -0.67 -1.80
CA ALA A 212 -12.20 -1.39 -1.39
C ALA A 212 -12.20 -2.79 -2.01
N PHE A 213 -12.74 -3.77 -1.30
CA PHE A 213 -12.76 -5.15 -1.76
C PHE A 213 -14.19 -5.69 -1.81
N GLY A 214 -14.55 -6.21 -2.98
CA GLY A 214 -15.84 -6.83 -3.25
C GLY A 214 -15.73 -8.33 -3.52
N ARG A 215 -16.88 -8.99 -3.74
CA ARG A 215 -16.96 -10.43 -3.98
C ARG A 215 -16.94 -10.83 -5.46
N ALA A 216 -16.83 -9.87 -6.37
CA ALA A 216 -16.83 -10.14 -7.82
C ALA A 216 -15.64 -11.00 -8.28
N LEU A 217 -14.52 -10.97 -7.54
CA LEU A 217 -13.33 -11.78 -7.77
C LEU A 217 -13.16 -12.74 -6.59
N PRO A 218 -13.60 -14.02 -6.68
CA PRO A 218 -13.65 -14.95 -5.55
C PRO A 218 -12.31 -15.18 -4.84
N ASP A 219 -11.22 -15.29 -5.59
CA ASP A 219 -9.89 -15.51 -5.04
C ASP A 219 -9.39 -14.29 -4.24
N LEU A 220 -9.66 -13.09 -4.76
CA LEU A 220 -9.35 -11.84 -4.06
C LEU A 220 -10.22 -11.69 -2.81
N ALA A 221 -11.52 -11.96 -2.90
CA ALA A 221 -12.43 -11.93 -1.76
C ALA A 221 -11.99 -12.90 -0.66
N ALA A 222 -11.56 -14.11 -1.01
CA ALA A 222 -11.01 -15.08 -0.07
C ALA A 222 -9.69 -14.60 0.56
N ALA A 223 -8.79 -14.02 -0.23
CA ALA A 223 -7.52 -13.47 0.25
C ALA A 223 -7.73 -12.30 1.24
N THR A 224 -8.69 -11.41 0.94
CA THR A 224 -9.02 -10.22 1.76
C THR A 224 -10.10 -10.47 2.81
N LYS A 225 -10.61 -11.70 2.93
CA LYS A 225 -11.63 -12.12 3.93
C LYS A 225 -12.98 -11.42 3.76
N ILE A 226 -13.36 -11.12 2.52
CA ILE A 226 -14.65 -10.50 2.18
C ILE A 226 -15.72 -11.59 2.01
N TRP A 227 -16.39 -11.94 3.12
CA TRP A 227 -17.35 -13.04 3.15
C TRP A 227 -18.81 -12.61 2.90
N ARG A 228 -19.09 -11.31 2.86
CA ARG A 228 -20.39 -10.72 2.54
C ARG A 228 -20.20 -9.49 1.65
N ASP A 229 -21.26 -9.01 1.03
CA ASP A 229 -21.21 -7.77 0.27
C ASP A 229 -21.11 -6.57 1.24
N MET A 230 -20.11 -5.71 1.03
CA MET A 230 -19.81 -4.54 1.86
C MET A 230 -20.33 -3.25 1.24
N PHE A 231 -20.74 -3.31 -0.02
CA PHE A 231 -21.33 -2.19 -0.78
C PHE A 231 -22.31 -2.73 -1.83
N PRO A 232 -23.30 -1.92 -2.25
CA PRO A 232 -24.35 -2.38 -3.18
C PRO A 232 -23.83 -2.60 -4.61
N SER A 233 -22.85 -1.80 -5.06
CA SER A 233 -22.24 -1.93 -6.38
C SER A 233 -20.86 -1.27 -6.44
N PRO A 234 -19.99 -1.62 -7.41
CA PRO A 234 -18.74 -0.91 -7.64
C PRO A 234 -18.94 0.60 -7.89
N GLU A 235 -20.05 0.98 -8.55
CA GLU A 235 -20.40 2.38 -8.81
C GLU A 235 -20.62 3.18 -7.53
N ASP A 236 -21.14 2.55 -6.48
CA ASP A 236 -21.27 3.17 -5.16
C ASP A 236 -19.88 3.50 -4.58
N VAL A 237 -18.94 2.56 -4.67
CA VAL A 237 -17.57 2.76 -4.19
C VAL A 237 -16.88 3.91 -4.89
N TYR A 238 -16.77 3.86 -6.22
CA TYR A 238 -16.03 4.90 -6.93
C TYR A 238 -16.83 6.20 -7.12
N GLY A 239 -18.15 6.17 -7.14
CA GLY A 239 -18.98 7.37 -7.26
C GLY A 239 -19.12 8.12 -5.93
N ASN A 240 -19.64 7.46 -4.90
CA ASN A 240 -19.87 8.07 -3.59
C ASN A 240 -18.57 8.25 -2.81
N GLY A 241 -17.64 7.28 -2.88
CA GLY A 241 -16.31 7.39 -2.26
C GLY A 241 -15.53 8.59 -2.80
N PHE A 242 -15.54 8.84 -4.12
CA PHE A 242 -14.90 10.01 -4.70
C PHE A 242 -15.49 11.33 -4.19
N LYS A 243 -16.83 11.45 -4.18
CA LYS A 243 -17.50 12.65 -3.66
C LYS A 243 -17.15 12.89 -2.21
N PHE A 244 -17.22 11.84 -1.39
CA PHE A 244 -16.89 11.90 0.02
C PHE A 244 -15.46 12.41 0.26
N ILE A 245 -14.47 11.84 -0.44
CA ILE A 245 -13.06 12.25 -0.31
C ILE A 245 -12.91 13.72 -0.69
N LYS A 246 -13.50 14.13 -1.82
CA LYS A 246 -13.42 15.51 -2.29
C LYS A 246 -14.04 16.50 -1.31
N GLU A 247 -15.21 16.21 -0.78
CA GLU A 247 -15.89 17.04 0.23
C GLU A 247 -15.05 17.16 1.50
N LYS A 248 -14.53 16.04 2.02
CA LYS A 248 -13.68 16.04 3.22
C LYS A 248 -12.37 16.79 2.99
N TRP A 249 -11.72 16.56 1.84
CA TRP A 249 -10.48 17.26 1.50
C TRP A 249 -10.65 18.78 1.41
N GLU A 250 -11.79 19.24 0.89
CA GLU A 250 -12.10 20.66 0.78
C GLU A 250 -12.52 21.29 2.11
N ALA A 251 -13.19 20.55 2.98
CA ALA A 251 -13.65 21.04 4.28
C ALA A 251 -12.51 21.43 5.24
N PHE A 252 -11.31 20.91 5.03
CA PHE A 252 -10.13 21.19 5.88
C PHE A 252 -9.02 21.99 5.15
N LYS A 253 -9.38 22.74 4.11
CA LYS A 253 -8.46 23.67 3.41
C LYS A 253 -7.96 24.79 4.31
#